data_4f6470a19619b44ab52ff15bfb02e52a
#
_entry.id   4f6470a19619b44ab52ff15bfb02e52a
#
_cell.length_a   1.000
_cell.length_b   1.000
_cell.length_c   1.000
_cell.angle_alpha   90.00
_cell.angle_beta   90.00
_cell.angle_gamma   90.00
#
_symmetry.space_group_name_H-M   'P 1'
#
loop_
_entity.id
_entity.type
_entity.pdbx_description
1 polymer ?
#
loop_
_entity_poly.entity_id
_entity_poly.type
_entity_poly.pdbx_seq_one_letter_code
_entity_poly.pdbx_strand_id
1 'polypeptide(L)'
;MGGAIIRRFALFPLMLLMLLLLPAGMVAQTSASSSKYIATYESSTQTLTFKQFVGETLPENSVVVEDDMTVKDMNEKLGNSTIVHIVFDKSFSTYTPTSLYRFFAYLTKLETITGLEYLNTEKVTNMCRMFDNCSSLTSLDVTHFNTANVTNMSYMFFSCSSLTSLDVTHFNTANVANMSYMFYGCSSLTSLDVTHFNTENVTNMSFMFSGCSSLTSLDVTHFNTEKVSGMNGMFYSCPKLTSLDVRNFNTAEVTNMSYMFAHCKALTSLYLTNFNTANVTNMGYMFYNCSSLTTIYASSKFVTTLVSSSIYMFYNCKKLKGEEVCTNDKATDKTYAKIEGGYFSGGIPRVKYADGTLTFFLTSKETLGENEYGIYGGWGTPDWVSNNANVTKVVFDPAFANARPTNCNEWFQGCVNLTSIEGIEYLNTSQVTDMHNQPSPPA
;
A
#
# COMPACT_ATOMS: atom_id res chain seq x y z
N MET A 1 -74.34 2.58 -39.44
CA MET A 1 -73.92 3.75 -40.22
C MET A 1 -72.40 3.71 -40.13
N GLY A 2 -71.68 3.22 -41.03
CA GLY A 2 -71.48 3.70 -42.38
C GLY A 2 -70.06 4.22 -42.44
N GLY A 3 -69.19 3.47 -42.97
CA GLY A 3 -68.36 3.57 -44.16
C GLY A 3 -67.00 4.23 -43.76
N ALA A 4 -65.87 3.99 -44.30
CA ALA A 4 -65.47 3.39 -45.55
C ALA A 4 -63.99 2.96 -45.50
N ILE A 5 -63.79 1.85 -46.17
CA ILE A 5 -62.46 1.31 -46.54
C ILE A 5 -61.90 2.19 -47.67
N ILE A 6 -60.61 2.59 -47.57
CA ILE A 6 -59.84 2.93 -48.76
C ILE A 6 -58.52 2.15 -48.76
N ARG A 7 -58.45 1.22 -49.66
CA ARG A 7 -57.27 0.53 -50.19
C ARG A 7 -56.35 1.55 -50.87
N ARG A 8 -55.05 1.46 -50.68
CA ARG A 8 -54.08 1.87 -51.69
C ARG A 8 -53.15 0.72 -52.00
N PHE A 9 -53.33 0.25 -53.21
CA PHE A 9 -52.57 -0.75 -53.94
C PHE A 9 -51.26 -0.14 -54.45
N ALA A 10 -50.20 -0.91 -54.33
CA ALA A 10 -49.16 -1.27 -55.32
C ALA A 10 -48.46 -0.14 -56.10
N LEU A 11 -47.14 -0.05 -55.83
CA LEU A 11 -46.12 0.28 -56.82
C LEU A 11 -44.80 -0.43 -56.45
N PHE A 12 -44.73 -1.69 -56.69
CA PHE A 12 -43.59 -2.50 -57.12
C PHE A 12 -44.03 -3.22 -58.41
N PRO A 13 -43.34 -3.09 -59.48
CA PRO A 13 -42.04 -3.55 -59.82
C PRO A 13 -41.41 -2.76 -61.01
N LEU A 14 -40.22 -2.24 -60.88
CA LEU A 14 -39.37 -1.90 -62.03
C LEU A 14 -37.88 -1.68 -61.64
N MET A 15 -37.37 -2.45 -60.71
CA MET A 15 -35.94 -2.40 -60.35
C MET A 15 -35.31 -3.79 -60.21
N LEU A 16 -35.88 -4.79 -60.90
CA LEU A 16 -35.36 -6.16 -60.86
C LEU A 16 -34.93 -6.63 -62.22
N LEU A 17 -34.49 -5.79 -63.16
CA LEU A 17 -34.00 -6.20 -64.43
C LEU A 17 -32.77 -5.48 -64.97
N MET A 18 -31.86 -5.06 -64.06
CA MET A 18 -30.54 -4.52 -64.45
C MET A 18 -29.40 -5.11 -63.65
N LEU A 19 -29.52 -6.33 -63.11
CA LEU A 19 -28.48 -7.03 -62.38
C LEU A 19 -28.03 -8.35 -62.98
N LEU A 20 -28.14 -8.47 -64.29
CA LEU A 20 -27.82 -9.74 -65.04
C LEU A 20 -26.93 -9.48 -66.26
N LEU A 21 -25.98 -8.56 -66.22
CA LEU A 21 -24.91 -8.50 -67.25
C LEU A 21 -23.66 -7.83 -66.60
N LEU A 22 -23.14 -8.40 -65.51
CA LEU A 22 -21.75 -8.23 -65.16
C LEU A 22 -20.99 -9.50 -65.49
N PRO A 23 -19.84 -9.45 -66.17
CA PRO A 23 -19.09 -10.65 -66.51
C PRO A 23 -18.67 -11.35 -65.19
N ALA A 24 -18.88 -12.69 -65.16
CA ALA A 24 -18.39 -13.56 -64.10
C ALA A 24 -16.85 -13.58 -64.14
N GLY A 25 -16.26 -12.65 -63.44
CA GLY A 25 -14.83 -12.54 -63.33
C GLY A 25 -14.44 -11.30 -62.56
N MET A 26 -14.10 -11.46 -61.27
CA MET A 26 -13.63 -10.50 -60.28
C MET A 26 -14.68 -10.01 -59.28
N VAL A 27 -15.28 -10.92 -58.50
CA VAL A 27 -15.42 -10.62 -57.08
C VAL A 27 -14.07 -11.00 -56.48
N ALA A 28 -13.15 -10.04 -56.44
CA ALA A 28 -12.07 -10.11 -55.50
C ALA A 28 -12.73 -10.13 -54.13
N GLN A 29 -12.87 -11.32 -53.52
CA GLN A 29 -13.00 -11.40 -52.07
C GLN A 29 -11.75 -10.73 -51.53
N THR A 30 -11.83 -9.43 -51.28
CA THR A 30 -10.98 -8.80 -50.26
C THR A 30 -11.44 -9.47 -48.96
N SER A 31 -10.85 -10.63 -48.64
CA SER A 31 -10.81 -11.10 -47.29
C SER A 31 -10.17 -9.92 -46.52
N ALA A 32 -11.01 -9.19 -45.77
CA ALA A 32 -10.50 -8.19 -44.87
C ALA A 32 -9.48 -8.95 -44.01
N SER A 33 -8.18 -8.69 -44.25
CA SER A 33 -7.10 -9.25 -43.47
C SER A 33 -7.37 -8.82 -42.04
N SER A 34 -7.88 -9.73 -41.20
CA SER A 34 -8.14 -9.42 -39.80
C SER A 34 -6.80 -9.11 -39.15
N SER A 35 -6.63 -7.87 -38.66
CA SER A 35 -5.45 -7.51 -37.90
C SER A 35 -5.37 -8.39 -36.65
N LYS A 36 -4.22 -8.96 -36.42
CA LYS A 36 -3.91 -9.79 -35.22
C LYS A 36 -2.85 -9.09 -34.41
N TYR A 37 -2.80 -9.38 -33.12
CA TYR A 37 -1.67 -9.01 -32.28
C TYR A 37 -0.77 -10.21 -32.13
N ILE A 38 0.53 -10.02 -32.28
CA ILE A 38 1.51 -11.10 -32.22
C ILE A 38 2.67 -10.76 -31.32
N ALA A 39 3.29 -11.79 -30.76
CA ALA A 39 4.59 -11.73 -30.13
C ALA A 39 5.59 -12.49 -31.01
N THR A 40 6.71 -11.82 -31.37
CA THR A 40 7.78 -12.39 -32.22
C THR A 40 9.06 -12.47 -31.40
N TYR A 41 9.72 -13.64 -31.39
CA TYR A 41 10.96 -13.86 -30.68
C TYR A 41 12.17 -13.81 -31.60
N GLU A 42 13.18 -13.01 -31.19
CA GLU A 42 14.49 -12.92 -31.84
C GLU A 42 15.57 -13.53 -30.95
N SER A 43 16.13 -14.66 -31.38
CA SER A 43 17.07 -15.44 -30.57
C SER A 43 18.45 -14.78 -30.41
N SER A 44 18.89 -14.01 -31.37
CA SER A 44 20.21 -13.32 -31.31
C SER A 44 20.26 -12.24 -30.23
N THR A 45 19.13 -11.62 -29.92
CA THR A 45 18.96 -10.56 -28.92
C THR A 45 18.18 -11.01 -27.70
N GLN A 46 17.65 -12.24 -27.72
CA GLN A 46 16.77 -12.78 -26.68
C GLN A 46 15.57 -11.87 -26.39
N THR A 47 15.03 -11.23 -27.45
CA THR A 47 13.98 -10.22 -27.39
C THR A 47 12.66 -10.76 -27.86
N LEU A 48 11.59 -10.54 -27.05
CA LEU A 48 10.20 -10.77 -27.44
C LEU A 48 9.54 -9.43 -27.79
N THR A 49 9.09 -9.27 -29.03
CA THR A 49 8.45 -8.04 -29.52
C THR A 49 6.97 -8.23 -29.75
N PHE A 50 6.15 -7.39 -29.12
CA PHE A 50 4.70 -7.31 -29.27
C PHE A 50 4.34 -6.27 -30.31
N LYS A 51 3.53 -6.64 -31.31
CA LYS A 51 3.07 -5.73 -32.37
C LYS A 51 1.74 -6.16 -32.99
N GLN A 52 1.09 -5.23 -33.69
CA GLN A 52 0.00 -5.56 -34.60
C GLN A 52 0.55 -6.18 -35.88
N PHE A 53 -0.13 -7.17 -36.41
CA PHE A 53 0.24 -7.83 -37.65
C PHE A 53 -0.94 -7.84 -38.62
N VAL A 54 -0.68 -7.47 -39.85
CA VAL A 54 -1.62 -7.50 -40.95
C VAL A 54 -1.02 -8.39 -42.03
N GLY A 55 -1.52 -9.61 -42.19
CA GLY A 55 -1.02 -10.57 -43.14
C GLY A 55 -1.71 -11.93 -42.99
N GLU A 56 -1.57 -12.78 -43.99
CA GLU A 56 -2.18 -14.13 -43.99
C GLU A 56 -1.30 -15.14 -43.24
N THR A 57 0.02 -15.06 -43.45
CA THR A 57 0.96 -16.03 -42.91
C THR A 57 1.76 -15.37 -41.78
N LEU A 58 1.73 -15.96 -40.59
CA LEU A 58 2.51 -15.47 -39.44
C LEU A 58 4.00 -15.54 -39.77
N PRO A 59 4.79 -14.53 -39.33
CA PRO A 59 6.26 -14.58 -39.34
C PRO A 59 6.78 -15.81 -38.59
N GLU A 60 7.95 -16.28 -38.96
CA GLU A 60 8.67 -17.31 -38.22
C GLU A 60 8.90 -16.86 -36.76
N ASN A 61 8.92 -17.78 -35.83
CA ASN A 61 9.07 -17.51 -34.39
C ASN A 61 8.05 -16.51 -33.84
N SER A 62 6.83 -16.51 -34.35
CA SER A 62 5.72 -15.66 -33.88
C SER A 62 4.56 -16.48 -33.35
N VAL A 63 3.86 -15.91 -32.37
CA VAL A 63 2.63 -16.44 -31.78
C VAL A 63 1.55 -15.36 -31.76
N VAL A 64 0.30 -15.72 -32.00
CA VAL A 64 -0.83 -14.78 -31.81
C VAL A 64 -1.03 -14.55 -30.33
N VAL A 65 -1.20 -13.28 -29.95
CA VAL A 65 -1.58 -12.88 -28.60
C VAL A 65 -3.08 -13.04 -28.45
N GLU A 66 -3.49 -13.93 -27.60
CA GLU A 66 -4.89 -14.20 -27.26
C GLU A 66 -5.20 -13.61 -25.88
N ASP A 67 -6.47 -13.34 -25.62
CA ASP A 67 -6.90 -12.89 -24.28
C ASP A 67 -6.52 -13.93 -23.22
N ASP A 68 -6.11 -13.45 -22.04
CA ASP A 68 -5.66 -14.25 -20.90
C ASP A 68 -4.35 -15.06 -21.09
N MET A 69 -3.67 -14.95 -22.23
CA MET A 69 -2.33 -15.54 -22.39
C MET A 69 -1.28 -14.78 -21.61
N THR A 70 -0.44 -15.53 -20.93
CA THR A 70 0.79 -14.99 -20.31
C THR A 70 1.98 -15.03 -21.28
N VAL A 71 3.01 -14.24 -21.04
CA VAL A 71 4.27 -14.32 -21.80
C VAL A 71 4.89 -15.73 -21.68
N LYS A 72 4.70 -16.40 -20.54
CA LYS A 72 5.13 -17.79 -20.36
C LYS A 72 4.44 -18.73 -21.34
N ASP A 73 3.11 -18.61 -21.49
CA ASP A 73 2.34 -19.46 -22.43
C ASP A 73 2.78 -19.22 -23.87
N MET A 74 3.03 -17.95 -24.24
CA MET A 74 3.57 -17.59 -25.56
C MET A 74 4.96 -18.18 -25.75
N ASN A 75 5.81 -18.13 -24.73
CA ASN A 75 7.16 -18.66 -24.77
C ASN A 75 7.17 -20.19 -24.92
N GLU A 76 6.26 -20.90 -24.28
CA GLU A 76 6.07 -22.36 -24.47
C GLU A 76 5.75 -22.70 -25.93
N LYS A 77 4.86 -21.91 -26.58
CA LYS A 77 4.55 -22.05 -28.03
C LYS A 77 5.76 -21.71 -28.92
N LEU A 78 6.68 -20.87 -28.44
CA LEU A 78 7.91 -20.47 -29.14
C LEU A 78 9.14 -21.37 -28.83
N GLY A 79 8.94 -22.50 -28.15
CA GLY A 79 9.98 -23.49 -27.87
C GLY A 79 10.79 -23.24 -26.58
N ASN A 80 10.22 -22.54 -25.59
CA ASN A 80 10.84 -22.28 -24.27
C ASN A 80 12.16 -21.52 -24.36
N SER A 81 12.19 -20.46 -25.12
CA SER A 81 13.35 -19.58 -25.29
C SER A 81 13.65 -18.76 -24.02
N THR A 82 14.90 -18.36 -23.82
CA THR A 82 15.24 -17.41 -22.77
C THR A 82 14.84 -15.99 -23.20
N ILE A 83 13.90 -15.36 -22.50
CA ILE A 83 13.48 -13.96 -22.74
C ILE A 83 14.24 -13.07 -21.75
N VAL A 84 15.04 -12.17 -22.30
CA VAL A 84 15.81 -11.15 -21.52
C VAL A 84 15.25 -9.76 -21.73
N HIS A 85 14.73 -9.49 -22.93
CA HIS A 85 14.17 -8.21 -23.30
C HIS A 85 12.75 -8.35 -23.84
N ILE A 86 11.89 -7.41 -23.49
CA ILE A 86 10.55 -7.28 -24.07
C ILE A 86 10.41 -5.89 -24.68
N VAL A 87 9.80 -5.84 -25.87
CA VAL A 87 9.54 -4.59 -26.59
C VAL A 87 8.07 -4.56 -27.01
N PHE A 88 7.40 -3.47 -26.69
CA PHE A 88 6.08 -3.17 -27.26
C PHE A 88 6.24 -2.17 -28.39
N ASP A 89 5.89 -2.59 -29.60
CA ASP A 89 5.82 -1.68 -30.74
C ASP A 89 4.59 -0.79 -30.64
N LYS A 90 4.68 0.45 -31.14
CA LYS A 90 3.58 1.42 -31.09
C LYS A 90 2.26 0.88 -31.67
N SER A 91 2.33 -0.01 -32.64
CA SER A 91 1.13 -0.64 -33.23
C SER A 91 0.35 -1.51 -32.26
N PHE A 92 0.97 -1.92 -31.15
CA PHE A 92 0.29 -2.70 -30.09
C PHE A 92 -0.69 -1.86 -29.24
N SER A 93 -0.62 -0.53 -29.32
CA SER A 93 -1.45 0.39 -28.49
C SER A 93 -2.95 0.25 -28.66
N THR A 94 -3.39 -0.40 -29.73
CA THR A 94 -4.80 -0.70 -30.00
C THR A 94 -5.30 -2.04 -29.43
N TYR A 95 -4.39 -2.85 -28.87
CA TYR A 95 -4.75 -4.03 -28.09
C TYR A 95 -5.28 -3.62 -26.73
N THR A 96 -6.49 -4.04 -26.37
CA THR A 96 -7.17 -3.62 -25.14
C THR A 96 -7.53 -4.84 -24.28
N PRO A 97 -6.58 -5.41 -23.52
CA PRO A 97 -6.85 -6.55 -22.64
C PRO A 97 -7.77 -6.13 -21.48
N THR A 98 -8.55 -7.09 -20.97
CA THR A 98 -9.37 -6.91 -19.78
C THR A 98 -8.69 -7.45 -18.51
N SER A 99 -7.67 -8.30 -18.69
CA SER A 99 -6.88 -8.89 -17.63
C SER A 99 -5.40 -8.93 -18.02
N LEU A 100 -4.52 -8.62 -17.07
CA LEU A 100 -3.08 -8.81 -17.16
C LEU A 100 -2.60 -9.75 -16.03
N TYR A 101 -3.49 -10.66 -15.61
CA TYR A 101 -3.18 -11.67 -14.62
C TYR A 101 -1.97 -12.50 -15.06
N ARG A 102 -0.88 -12.46 -14.26
CA ARG A 102 0.39 -13.15 -14.52
C ARG A 102 1.06 -12.82 -15.86
N PHE A 103 0.73 -11.70 -16.50
CA PHE A 103 1.15 -11.47 -17.89
C PHE A 103 2.68 -11.63 -18.08
N PHE A 104 3.51 -11.07 -17.20
CA PHE A 104 4.98 -11.23 -17.22
C PHE A 104 5.51 -12.18 -16.12
N ALA A 105 4.63 -12.93 -15.46
CA ALA A 105 5.04 -13.72 -14.29
C ALA A 105 6.12 -14.76 -14.62
N TYR A 106 7.05 -14.93 -13.66
CA TYR A 106 8.12 -15.93 -13.70
C TYR A 106 9.19 -15.74 -14.79
N LEU A 107 9.27 -14.56 -15.38
CA LEU A 107 10.35 -14.21 -16.29
C LEU A 107 11.62 -13.82 -15.50
N THR A 108 12.24 -14.79 -14.86
CA THR A 108 13.36 -14.57 -13.92
C THR A 108 14.63 -14.03 -14.59
N LYS A 109 14.72 -14.08 -15.92
CA LYS A 109 15.84 -13.55 -16.71
C LYS A 109 15.51 -12.22 -17.41
N LEU A 110 14.28 -11.73 -17.27
CA LEU A 110 13.85 -10.48 -17.87
C LEU A 110 14.59 -9.30 -17.22
N GLU A 111 15.34 -8.55 -18.02
CA GLU A 111 16.14 -7.40 -17.57
C GLU A 111 15.48 -6.06 -17.94
N THR A 112 14.83 -5.99 -19.12
CA THR A 112 14.22 -4.75 -19.60
C THR A 112 12.88 -4.96 -20.28
N ILE A 113 11.98 -4.00 -20.10
CA ILE A 113 10.75 -3.85 -20.90
C ILE A 113 10.77 -2.43 -21.47
N THR A 114 10.66 -2.29 -22.81
CA THR A 114 10.58 -1.01 -23.49
C THR A 114 9.28 -0.88 -24.26
N GLY A 115 8.80 0.36 -24.42
CA GLY A 115 7.51 0.63 -25.07
C GLY A 115 6.31 0.20 -24.24
N LEU A 116 6.46 0.06 -22.92
CA LEU A 116 5.38 -0.39 -22.03
C LEU A 116 4.19 0.59 -22.03
N GLU A 117 4.42 1.85 -22.42
CA GLU A 117 3.37 2.86 -22.68
C GLU A 117 2.41 2.47 -23.81
N TYR A 118 2.79 1.51 -24.67
CA TYR A 118 1.92 0.97 -25.73
C TYR A 118 1.12 -0.23 -25.29
N LEU A 119 1.27 -0.72 -24.07
CA LEU A 119 0.36 -1.69 -23.46
C LEU A 119 -0.86 -0.96 -22.88
N ASN A 120 -1.96 -0.94 -23.60
CA ASN A 120 -3.17 -0.24 -23.18
C ASN A 120 -3.84 -0.94 -21.98
N THR A 121 -3.87 -0.27 -20.83
CA THR A 121 -4.44 -0.82 -19.59
C THR A 121 -5.82 -0.25 -19.23
N GLU A 122 -6.45 0.54 -20.13
CA GLU A 122 -7.72 1.24 -19.86
C GLU A 122 -8.87 0.31 -19.42
N LYS A 123 -8.93 -0.91 -19.97
CA LYS A 123 -10.00 -1.88 -19.66
C LYS A 123 -9.58 -2.95 -18.65
N VAL A 124 -8.35 -2.88 -18.14
CA VAL A 124 -7.83 -3.90 -17.25
C VAL A 124 -8.48 -3.80 -15.86
N THR A 125 -9.04 -4.91 -15.41
CA THR A 125 -9.66 -5.05 -14.09
C THR A 125 -8.81 -5.88 -13.11
N ASN A 126 -7.86 -6.68 -13.64
CA ASN A 126 -7.04 -7.58 -12.83
C ASN A 126 -5.56 -7.50 -13.24
N MET A 127 -4.71 -7.03 -12.31
CA MET A 127 -3.25 -6.99 -12.44
C MET A 127 -2.55 -7.93 -11.44
N CYS A 128 -3.29 -8.90 -10.88
CA CYS A 128 -2.74 -9.85 -9.93
C CYS A 128 -1.56 -10.62 -10.55
N ARG A 129 -0.41 -10.63 -9.84
CA ARG A 129 0.82 -11.32 -10.25
C ARG A 129 1.44 -10.85 -11.57
N MET A 130 1.12 -9.63 -12.04
CA MET A 130 1.53 -9.18 -13.38
C MET A 130 3.05 -9.30 -13.60
N PHE A 131 3.87 -8.93 -12.61
CA PHE A 131 5.34 -9.00 -12.65
C PHE A 131 5.90 -9.98 -11.59
N ASP A 132 5.08 -10.96 -11.16
CA ASP A 132 5.49 -11.93 -10.14
C ASP A 132 6.80 -12.64 -10.53
N ASN A 133 7.81 -12.51 -9.67
CA ASN A 133 9.12 -13.14 -9.83
C ASN A 133 9.91 -12.71 -11.09
N CYS A 134 9.76 -11.44 -11.51
CA CYS A 134 10.66 -10.81 -12.49
C CYS A 134 11.94 -10.36 -11.76
N SER A 135 12.71 -11.32 -11.25
CA SER A 135 13.77 -11.08 -10.28
C SER A 135 15.03 -10.41 -10.84
N SER A 136 15.24 -10.41 -12.16
CA SER A 136 16.36 -9.71 -12.82
C SER A 136 16.00 -8.29 -13.28
N LEU A 137 14.72 -7.89 -13.21
CA LEU A 137 14.26 -6.57 -13.65
C LEU A 137 14.79 -5.48 -12.71
N THR A 138 15.61 -4.56 -13.22
CA THR A 138 16.29 -3.52 -12.41
C THR A 138 15.55 -2.19 -12.40
N SER A 139 14.77 -1.92 -13.45
CA SER A 139 13.93 -0.73 -13.61
C SER A 139 12.64 -1.09 -14.33
N LEU A 140 11.56 -0.38 -14.03
CA LEU A 140 10.25 -0.61 -14.64
C LEU A 140 9.48 0.71 -14.66
N ASP A 141 9.07 1.16 -15.84
CA ASP A 141 8.23 2.34 -15.99
C ASP A 141 6.76 1.91 -16.13
N VAL A 142 5.97 2.17 -15.09
CA VAL A 142 4.53 1.91 -15.01
C VAL A 142 3.70 3.20 -14.93
N THR A 143 4.32 4.35 -15.18
CA THR A 143 3.66 5.67 -15.04
C THR A 143 2.50 5.86 -16.00
N HIS A 144 2.49 5.12 -17.12
CA HIS A 144 1.42 5.16 -18.13
C HIS A 144 0.25 4.20 -17.85
N PHE A 145 0.31 3.42 -16.78
CA PHE A 145 -0.76 2.48 -16.48
C PHE A 145 -2.03 3.21 -16.01
N ASN A 146 -3.13 3.00 -16.73
CA ASN A 146 -4.45 3.35 -16.23
C ASN A 146 -4.96 2.23 -15.33
N THR A 147 -5.00 2.48 -14.03
CA THR A 147 -5.42 1.50 -13.02
C THR A 147 -6.81 1.77 -12.45
N ALA A 148 -7.57 2.72 -13.04
CA ALA A 148 -8.85 3.16 -12.50
C ALA A 148 -9.91 2.04 -12.39
N ASN A 149 -9.83 1.02 -13.26
CA ASN A 149 -10.75 -0.12 -13.26
C ASN A 149 -10.21 -1.35 -12.51
N VAL A 150 -8.98 -1.28 -11.98
CA VAL A 150 -8.33 -2.44 -11.36
C VAL A 150 -8.90 -2.69 -9.97
N THR A 151 -9.34 -3.93 -9.74
CA THR A 151 -9.88 -4.38 -8.45
C THR A 151 -8.93 -5.28 -7.67
N ASN A 152 -7.92 -5.86 -8.35
CA ASN A 152 -6.96 -6.79 -7.74
C ASN A 152 -5.54 -6.49 -8.21
N MET A 153 -4.68 -6.05 -7.25
CA MET A 153 -3.24 -5.80 -7.43
C MET A 153 -2.38 -6.76 -6.58
N SER A 154 -2.98 -7.84 -6.06
CA SER A 154 -2.24 -8.78 -5.21
C SER A 154 -1.05 -9.38 -5.97
N TYR A 155 0.11 -9.52 -5.29
CA TYR A 155 1.34 -10.07 -5.86
C TYR A 155 1.88 -9.32 -7.11
N MET A 156 1.42 -8.09 -7.42
CA MET A 156 1.74 -7.45 -8.70
C MET A 156 3.25 -7.37 -8.97
N PHE A 157 4.06 -7.05 -7.94
CA PHE A 157 5.51 -6.96 -8.01
C PHE A 157 6.20 -7.97 -7.07
N PHE A 158 5.55 -9.09 -6.79
CA PHE A 158 6.08 -10.13 -5.90
C PHE A 158 7.45 -10.60 -6.36
N SER A 159 8.45 -10.55 -5.47
CA SER A 159 9.83 -10.97 -5.72
C SER A 159 10.51 -10.31 -6.94
N CYS A 160 10.16 -9.06 -7.25
CA CYS A 160 10.95 -8.21 -8.13
C CYS A 160 12.20 -7.72 -7.39
N SER A 161 13.08 -8.65 -7.03
CA SER A 161 14.14 -8.46 -6.06
C SER A 161 15.27 -7.52 -6.49
N SER A 162 15.44 -7.29 -7.80
CA SER A 162 16.44 -6.39 -8.36
C SER A 162 15.94 -4.98 -8.62
N LEU A 163 14.62 -4.70 -8.50
CA LEU A 163 14.10 -3.35 -8.67
C LEU A 163 14.65 -2.41 -7.59
N THR A 164 15.34 -1.36 -8.03
CA THR A 164 15.95 -0.36 -7.13
C THR A 164 15.05 0.83 -6.88
N SER A 165 14.15 1.14 -7.81
CA SER A 165 13.13 2.18 -7.74
C SER A 165 11.87 1.74 -8.49
N LEU A 166 10.71 2.25 -8.07
CA LEU A 166 9.43 2.00 -8.73
C LEU A 166 8.51 3.20 -8.46
N ASP A 167 8.06 3.85 -9.52
CA ASP A 167 7.10 4.96 -9.42
C ASP A 167 5.67 4.43 -9.60
N VAL A 168 4.90 4.46 -8.51
CA VAL A 168 3.49 4.07 -8.45
C VAL A 168 2.58 5.24 -8.07
N THR A 169 3.09 6.48 -8.09
CA THR A 169 2.36 7.69 -7.68
C THR A 169 1.12 7.96 -8.54
N HIS A 170 1.11 7.45 -9.78
CA HIS A 170 -0.01 7.60 -10.72
C HIS A 170 -1.08 6.50 -10.58
N PHE A 171 -0.88 5.52 -9.70
CA PHE A 171 -1.86 4.45 -9.53
C PHE A 171 -3.15 4.96 -8.89
N ASN A 172 -4.25 4.85 -9.60
CA ASN A 172 -5.58 5.01 -9.01
C ASN A 172 -6.00 3.68 -8.37
N THR A 173 -5.99 3.65 -7.04
CA THR A 173 -6.29 2.44 -6.27
C THR A 173 -7.68 2.43 -5.64
N ALA A 174 -8.54 3.39 -6.00
CA ALA A 174 -9.86 3.56 -5.38
C ALA A 174 -10.77 2.33 -5.48
N ASN A 175 -10.63 1.52 -6.53
CA ASN A 175 -11.41 0.30 -6.73
C ASN A 175 -10.70 -0.98 -6.27
N VAL A 176 -9.48 -0.88 -5.73
CA VAL A 176 -8.69 -2.06 -5.37
C VAL A 176 -9.17 -2.65 -4.04
N ALA A 177 -9.58 -3.92 -4.07
CA ALA A 177 -9.98 -4.66 -2.89
C ALA A 177 -8.84 -5.51 -2.29
N ASN A 178 -7.86 -5.92 -3.10
CA ASN A 178 -6.78 -6.81 -2.65
C ASN A 178 -5.41 -6.29 -3.07
N MET A 179 -4.57 -5.96 -2.06
CA MET A 179 -3.18 -5.53 -2.21
C MET A 179 -2.20 -6.50 -1.52
N SER A 180 -2.66 -7.71 -1.16
CA SER A 180 -1.80 -8.68 -0.47
C SER A 180 -0.58 -9.03 -1.30
N TYR A 181 0.59 -9.10 -0.65
CA TYR A 181 1.88 -9.45 -1.27
C TYR A 181 2.33 -8.53 -2.43
N MET A 182 1.73 -7.32 -2.59
CA MET A 182 1.96 -6.48 -3.78
C MET A 182 3.44 -6.18 -4.02
N PHE A 183 4.21 -5.88 -2.96
CA PHE A 183 5.65 -5.59 -3.01
C PHE A 183 6.49 -6.61 -2.23
N TYR A 184 5.95 -7.80 -1.99
CA TYR A 184 6.67 -8.86 -1.26
C TYR A 184 8.01 -9.17 -1.92
N GLY A 185 9.10 -9.12 -1.15
CA GLY A 185 10.43 -9.50 -1.64
C GLY A 185 11.05 -8.52 -2.64
N CYS A 186 10.53 -7.28 -2.76
CA CYS A 186 11.21 -6.20 -3.50
C CYS A 186 12.43 -5.72 -2.70
N SER A 187 13.42 -6.60 -2.55
CA SER A 187 14.50 -6.47 -1.58
C SER A 187 15.51 -5.35 -1.88
N SER A 188 15.58 -4.89 -3.12
CA SER A 188 16.48 -3.81 -3.55
C SER A 188 15.83 -2.41 -3.53
N LEU A 189 14.50 -2.31 -3.34
CA LEU A 189 13.83 -1.01 -3.23
C LEU A 189 14.32 -0.24 -2.00
N THR A 190 14.86 0.96 -2.22
CA THR A 190 15.36 1.84 -1.15
C THR A 190 14.34 2.84 -0.67
N SER A 191 13.38 3.20 -1.52
CA SER A 191 12.23 4.05 -1.25
C SER A 191 11.02 3.58 -2.06
N LEU A 192 9.83 3.87 -1.56
CA LEU A 192 8.56 3.60 -2.26
C LEU A 192 7.53 4.62 -1.79
N ASP A 193 7.00 5.41 -2.73
CA ASP A 193 5.95 6.38 -2.43
C ASP A 193 4.57 5.76 -2.69
N VAL A 194 3.81 5.56 -1.60
CA VAL A 194 2.44 5.04 -1.59
C VAL A 194 1.44 6.05 -1.00
N THR A 195 1.86 7.31 -0.83
CA THR A 195 1.04 8.36 -0.19
C THR A 195 -0.26 8.65 -0.95
N HIS A 196 -0.29 8.36 -2.25
CA HIS A 196 -1.46 8.54 -3.11
C HIS A 196 -2.41 7.34 -3.16
N PHE A 197 -2.08 6.24 -2.47
CA PHE A 197 -2.94 5.07 -2.46
C PHE A 197 -4.23 5.35 -1.69
N ASN A 198 -5.37 5.28 -2.39
CA ASN A 198 -6.67 5.20 -1.75
C ASN A 198 -6.93 3.74 -1.33
N THR A 199 -6.97 3.49 -0.03
CA THR A 199 -7.13 2.14 0.52
C THR A 199 -8.52 1.90 1.13
N GLU A 200 -9.48 2.80 0.90
CA GLU A 200 -10.83 2.74 1.49
C GLU A 200 -11.58 1.43 1.20
N ASN A 201 -11.33 0.82 0.04
CA ASN A 201 -11.98 -0.44 -0.36
C ASN A 201 -11.11 -1.68 -0.16
N VAL A 202 -9.89 -1.52 0.37
CA VAL A 202 -8.97 -2.65 0.56
C VAL A 202 -9.40 -3.49 1.77
N THR A 203 -9.51 -4.79 1.54
CA THR A 203 -9.85 -5.78 2.57
C THR A 203 -8.65 -6.64 2.97
N ASN A 204 -7.61 -6.72 2.15
CA ASN A 204 -6.43 -7.56 2.40
C ASN A 204 -5.13 -6.84 2.04
N MET A 205 -4.28 -6.62 3.07
CA MET A 205 -2.92 -6.07 2.99
C MET A 205 -1.86 -7.05 3.52
N SER A 206 -2.21 -8.34 3.64
CA SER A 206 -1.29 -9.37 4.17
C SER A 206 0.01 -9.38 3.37
N PHE A 207 1.15 -9.32 4.06
CA PHE A 207 2.50 -9.38 3.48
C PHE A 207 2.80 -8.31 2.41
N MET A 208 2.04 -7.19 2.36
CA MET A 208 2.15 -6.19 1.28
C MET A 208 3.58 -5.68 1.07
N PHE A 209 4.32 -5.37 2.15
CA PHE A 209 5.69 -4.86 2.10
C PHE A 209 6.72 -5.84 2.67
N SER A 210 6.31 -7.10 2.84
CA SER A 210 7.19 -8.12 3.42
C SER A 210 8.46 -8.32 2.59
N GLY A 211 9.62 -8.39 3.24
CA GLY A 211 10.89 -8.60 2.56
C GLY A 211 11.42 -7.40 1.77
N CYS A 212 10.85 -6.21 1.92
CA CYS A 212 11.43 -4.97 1.39
C CYS A 212 12.66 -4.58 2.22
N SER A 213 13.72 -5.39 2.12
CA SER A 213 14.84 -5.38 3.06
C SER A 213 15.76 -4.16 2.95
N SER A 214 15.68 -3.39 1.87
CA SER A 214 16.45 -2.16 1.67
C SER A 214 15.67 -0.90 2.01
N LEU A 215 14.36 -0.98 2.26
CA LEU A 215 13.52 0.16 2.61
C LEU A 215 13.93 0.75 3.96
N THR A 216 14.23 2.07 3.98
CA THR A 216 14.64 2.80 5.19
C THR A 216 13.50 3.58 5.82
N SER A 217 12.52 3.99 5.02
CA SER A 217 11.30 4.69 5.42
C SER A 217 10.12 4.25 4.56
N LEU A 218 8.91 4.35 5.10
CA LEU A 218 7.66 4.07 4.39
C LEU A 218 6.55 4.89 5.04
N ASP A 219 5.89 5.75 4.26
CA ASP A 219 4.75 6.53 4.73
C ASP A 219 3.44 5.80 4.41
N VAL A 220 2.75 5.33 5.46
CA VAL A 220 1.44 4.68 5.41
C VAL A 220 0.39 5.45 6.23
N THR A 221 0.68 6.71 6.58
CA THR A 221 -0.20 7.54 7.44
C THR A 221 -1.55 7.83 6.78
N HIS A 222 -1.65 7.74 5.47
CA HIS A 222 -2.88 7.96 4.70
C HIS A 222 -3.72 6.69 4.48
N PHE A 223 -3.23 5.54 4.91
CA PHE A 223 -3.95 4.29 4.73
C PHE A 223 -5.23 4.26 5.57
N ASN A 224 -6.38 4.14 4.91
CA ASN A 224 -7.64 3.77 5.56
C ASN A 224 -7.70 2.25 5.66
N THR A 225 -7.71 1.73 6.88
CA THR A 225 -7.71 0.28 7.14
C THR A 225 -9.02 -0.22 7.76
N GLU A 226 -10.09 0.58 7.70
CA GLU A 226 -11.37 0.26 8.33
C GLU A 226 -11.98 -1.07 7.85
N LYS A 227 -11.81 -1.41 6.55
CA LYS A 227 -12.32 -2.66 5.97
C LYS A 227 -11.28 -3.78 5.94
N VAL A 228 -10.06 -3.54 6.42
CA VAL A 228 -8.97 -4.51 6.31
C VAL A 228 -9.09 -5.59 7.37
N SER A 229 -9.24 -6.84 6.93
CA SER A 229 -9.24 -8.03 7.79
C SER A 229 -7.92 -8.81 7.74
N GLY A 230 -7.15 -8.68 6.65
CA GLY A 230 -5.84 -9.33 6.47
C GLY A 230 -4.68 -8.36 6.61
N MET A 231 -3.91 -8.46 7.72
CA MET A 231 -2.70 -7.64 7.99
C MET A 231 -1.48 -8.46 8.40
N ASN A 232 -1.59 -9.80 8.39
CA ASN A 232 -0.49 -10.64 8.83
C ASN A 232 0.76 -10.42 7.96
N GLY A 233 1.92 -10.31 8.59
CA GLY A 233 3.20 -10.12 7.93
C GLY A 233 3.35 -8.84 7.10
N MET A 234 2.49 -7.82 7.26
CA MET A 234 2.47 -6.64 6.38
C MET A 234 3.85 -5.99 6.23
N PHE A 235 4.63 -5.92 7.31
CA PHE A 235 5.99 -5.35 7.33
C PHE A 235 7.06 -6.41 7.70
N TYR A 236 6.75 -7.70 7.51
CA TYR A 236 7.67 -8.78 7.84
C TYR A 236 9.02 -8.60 7.12
N SER A 237 10.12 -8.75 7.85
CA SER A 237 11.48 -8.71 7.27
C SER A 237 11.81 -7.39 6.53
N CYS A 238 11.52 -6.24 7.16
CA CYS A 238 11.98 -4.91 6.76
C CYS A 238 13.09 -4.43 7.73
N PRO A 239 14.30 -5.02 7.70
CA PRO A 239 15.32 -4.83 8.74
C PRO A 239 15.94 -3.44 8.78
N LYS A 240 15.85 -2.65 7.70
CA LYS A 240 16.40 -1.28 7.63
C LYS A 240 15.36 -0.19 7.93
N LEU A 241 14.10 -0.55 8.10
CA LEU A 241 13.04 0.41 8.42
C LEU A 241 13.25 0.95 9.83
N THR A 242 13.58 2.24 9.94
CA THR A 242 13.95 2.88 11.23
C THR A 242 12.76 3.43 11.97
N SER A 243 11.72 3.84 11.25
CA SER A 243 10.47 4.37 11.80
C SER A 243 9.29 3.89 10.95
N LEU A 244 8.14 3.72 11.59
CA LEU A 244 6.89 3.35 10.95
C LEU A 244 5.72 3.94 11.74
N ASP A 245 4.92 4.78 11.10
CA ASP A 245 3.74 5.36 11.71
C ASP A 245 2.48 4.61 11.29
N VAL A 246 1.89 3.87 12.23
CA VAL A 246 0.66 3.09 12.06
C VAL A 246 -0.46 3.58 12.99
N ARG A 247 -0.34 4.80 13.53
CA ARG A 247 -1.32 5.36 14.47
C ARG A 247 -2.74 5.48 13.86
N ASN A 248 -2.82 5.64 12.54
CA ASN A 248 -4.10 5.75 11.84
C ASN A 248 -4.74 4.39 11.49
N PHE A 249 -4.07 3.28 11.81
CA PHE A 249 -4.62 1.96 11.50
C PHE A 249 -5.82 1.64 12.40
N ASN A 250 -6.97 1.43 11.77
CA ASN A 250 -8.12 0.78 12.40
C ASN A 250 -7.98 -0.73 12.22
N THR A 251 -7.90 -1.47 13.32
CA THR A 251 -7.67 -2.92 13.29
C THR A 251 -8.86 -3.72 13.84
N ALA A 252 -10.05 -3.10 13.92
CA ALA A 252 -11.22 -3.73 14.52
C ALA A 252 -11.67 -5.01 13.79
N GLU A 253 -11.48 -5.08 12.46
CA GLU A 253 -11.85 -6.24 11.64
C GLU A 253 -10.72 -7.27 11.52
N VAL A 254 -9.52 -7.00 12.09
CA VAL A 254 -8.36 -7.88 11.94
C VAL A 254 -8.45 -9.07 12.89
N THR A 255 -8.31 -10.27 12.34
CA THR A 255 -8.28 -11.52 13.11
C THR A 255 -6.91 -12.16 13.25
N ASN A 256 -5.96 -11.80 12.36
CA ASN A 256 -4.61 -12.34 12.32
C ASN A 256 -3.57 -11.22 12.14
N MET A 257 -2.72 -11.04 13.17
CA MET A 257 -1.60 -10.09 13.20
C MET A 257 -0.24 -10.81 13.26
N SER A 258 -0.22 -12.13 12.95
CA SER A 258 1.03 -12.89 13.01
C SER A 258 2.09 -12.29 12.07
N TYR A 259 3.35 -12.28 12.53
CA TYR A 259 4.51 -11.77 11.78
C TYR A 259 4.47 -10.27 11.40
N MET A 260 3.47 -9.49 11.82
CA MET A 260 3.22 -8.14 11.26
C MET A 260 4.46 -7.24 11.23
N PHE A 261 5.28 -7.25 12.29
CA PHE A 261 6.52 -6.47 12.41
C PHE A 261 7.77 -7.37 12.59
N ALA A 262 7.65 -8.69 12.42
CA ALA A 262 8.77 -9.58 12.66
C ALA A 262 9.97 -9.25 11.78
N HIS A 263 11.18 -9.34 12.35
CA HIS A 263 12.46 -9.00 11.70
C HIS A 263 12.62 -7.51 11.30
N CYS A 264 11.82 -6.59 11.82
CA CYS A 264 12.05 -5.15 11.71
C CYS A 264 13.14 -4.71 12.69
N LYS A 265 14.40 -5.08 12.39
CA LYS A 265 15.52 -4.99 13.32
C LYS A 265 15.94 -3.56 13.69
N ALA A 266 15.66 -2.57 12.82
CA ALA A 266 16.05 -1.18 13.02
C ALA A 266 14.97 -0.34 13.74
N LEU A 267 13.72 -0.84 13.81
CA LEU A 267 12.66 -0.13 14.53
C LEU A 267 13.00 0.02 16.03
N THR A 268 12.91 1.23 16.54
CA THR A 268 13.20 1.54 17.95
C THR A 268 11.94 1.71 18.79
N SER A 269 10.85 2.17 18.17
CA SER A 269 9.55 2.33 18.83
C SER A 269 8.40 2.01 17.88
N LEU A 270 7.25 1.62 18.45
CA LEU A 270 5.99 1.41 17.73
C LEU A 270 4.85 2.04 18.52
N TYR A 271 3.95 2.72 17.80
CA TYR A 271 2.74 3.32 18.36
C TYR A 271 1.52 2.53 17.91
N LEU A 272 0.99 1.71 18.80
CA LEU A 272 -0.17 0.83 18.59
C LEU A 272 -1.39 1.29 19.39
N THR A 273 -1.45 2.60 19.72
CA THR A 273 -2.49 3.15 20.62
C THR A 273 -3.90 3.02 20.05
N ASN A 274 -4.05 2.97 18.72
CA ASN A 274 -5.34 2.78 18.07
C ASN A 274 -5.62 1.33 17.67
N PHE A 275 -4.70 0.41 17.94
CA PHE A 275 -4.93 -1.01 17.65
C PHE A 275 -6.01 -1.57 18.57
N ASN A 276 -7.16 -1.86 17.97
CA ASN A 276 -8.20 -2.66 18.61
C ASN A 276 -7.98 -4.14 18.26
N THR A 277 -7.58 -4.92 19.26
CA THR A 277 -7.23 -6.33 19.05
C THR A 277 -8.29 -7.29 19.60
N ALA A 278 -9.50 -6.79 19.85
CA ALA A 278 -10.57 -7.59 20.45
C ALA A 278 -10.94 -8.83 19.62
N ASN A 279 -10.80 -8.77 18.29
CA ASN A 279 -11.10 -9.87 17.37
C ASN A 279 -9.87 -10.70 16.96
N VAL A 280 -8.68 -10.34 17.45
CA VAL A 280 -7.43 -11.02 17.03
C VAL A 280 -7.29 -12.37 17.73
N THR A 281 -7.12 -13.41 16.92
CA THR A 281 -6.92 -14.80 17.41
C THR A 281 -5.48 -15.27 17.27
N ASN A 282 -4.68 -14.65 16.39
CA ASN A 282 -3.28 -15.03 16.14
C ASN A 282 -2.36 -13.80 16.15
N MET A 283 -1.41 -13.80 17.09
CA MET A 283 -0.32 -12.82 17.24
C MET A 283 1.07 -13.50 17.22
N GLY A 284 1.15 -14.75 16.75
CA GLY A 284 2.42 -15.49 16.70
C GLY A 284 3.48 -14.72 15.91
N TYR A 285 4.68 -14.62 16.48
CA TYR A 285 5.83 -13.94 15.87
C TYR A 285 5.63 -12.43 15.59
N MET A 286 4.59 -11.75 16.14
CA MET A 286 4.23 -10.38 15.75
C MET A 286 5.40 -9.40 15.80
N PHE A 287 6.26 -9.49 16.83
CA PHE A 287 7.46 -8.66 17.02
C PHE A 287 8.75 -9.49 17.02
N TYR A 288 8.71 -10.74 16.54
CA TYR A 288 9.86 -11.65 16.54
C TYR A 288 11.09 -10.96 15.95
N ASN A 289 12.22 -11.02 16.70
CA ASN A 289 13.51 -10.51 16.26
C ASN A 289 13.55 -8.98 15.94
N CYS A 290 12.70 -8.18 16.59
CA CYS A 290 12.79 -6.72 16.58
C CYS A 290 13.88 -6.28 17.58
N SER A 291 15.15 -6.53 17.24
CA SER A 291 16.27 -6.46 18.18
C SER A 291 16.64 -5.04 18.67
N SER A 292 16.20 -4.00 17.96
CA SER A 292 16.40 -2.60 18.40
C SER A 292 15.17 -2.00 19.06
N LEU A 293 14.03 -2.71 19.08
CA LEU A 293 12.79 -2.20 19.64
C LEU A 293 12.91 -2.01 21.15
N THR A 294 12.78 -0.77 21.59
CA THR A 294 12.87 -0.38 23.02
C THR A 294 11.51 -0.17 23.63
N THR A 295 10.53 0.31 22.85
CA THR A 295 9.23 0.71 23.38
C THR A 295 8.10 0.38 22.40
N ILE A 296 7.02 -0.19 22.93
CA ILE A 296 5.73 -0.33 22.26
C ILE A 296 4.71 0.46 23.08
N TYR A 297 4.14 1.49 22.47
CA TYR A 297 3.06 2.27 23.08
C TYR A 297 1.71 1.66 22.68
N ALA A 298 0.92 1.33 23.69
CA ALA A 298 -0.40 0.73 23.49
C ALA A 298 -1.46 1.43 24.34
N SER A 299 -2.73 1.14 24.09
CA SER A 299 -3.88 1.54 24.91
C SER A 299 -4.61 0.31 25.45
N SER A 300 -5.67 0.53 26.22
CA SER A 300 -6.53 -0.53 26.74
C SER A 300 -7.26 -1.31 25.64
N LYS A 301 -7.28 -0.80 24.39
CA LYS A 301 -7.84 -1.52 23.22
C LYS A 301 -6.97 -2.69 22.78
N PHE A 302 -5.68 -2.68 23.16
CA PHE A 302 -4.79 -3.81 22.89
C PHE A 302 -5.03 -4.91 23.91
N VAL A 303 -5.89 -5.86 23.57
CA VAL A 303 -6.27 -6.99 24.41
C VAL A 303 -5.85 -8.32 23.79
N THR A 304 -5.65 -9.34 24.62
CA THR A 304 -5.23 -10.67 24.17
C THR A 304 -6.22 -11.77 24.52
N THR A 305 -7.46 -11.39 24.83
CA THR A 305 -8.51 -12.30 25.34
C THR A 305 -8.80 -13.44 24.39
N LEU A 306 -8.98 -13.16 23.08
CA LEU A 306 -9.26 -14.17 22.06
C LEU A 306 -8.02 -14.78 21.42
N VAL A 307 -6.81 -14.31 21.79
CA VAL A 307 -5.57 -14.81 21.19
C VAL A 307 -5.30 -16.25 21.59
N SER A 308 -5.40 -17.15 20.63
CA SER A 308 -5.09 -18.58 20.80
C SER A 308 -3.64 -18.95 20.41
N SER A 309 -3.04 -18.17 19.51
CA SER A 309 -1.66 -18.36 19.06
C SER A 309 -0.85 -17.08 19.26
N SER A 310 0.22 -17.16 20.06
CA SER A 310 1.14 -16.05 20.34
C SER A 310 2.58 -16.51 20.50
N ILE A 311 2.90 -17.69 19.92
CA ILE A 311 4.22 -18.27 20.02
C ILE A 311 5.29 -17.28 19.53
N TYR A 312 6.39 -17.16 20.29
CA TYR A 312 7.53 -16.30 19.97
C TYR A 312 7.18 -14.83 19.64
N MET A 313 6.06 -14.30 20.14
CA MET A 313 5.58 -12.93 19.86
C MET A 313 6.68 -11.88 20.08
N PHE A 314 7.46 -11.99 21.18
CA PHE A 314 8.54 -11.07 21.56
C PHE A 314 9.93 -11.71 21.54
N TYR A 315 10.10 -12.89 20.95
CA TYR A 315 11.40 -13.56 20.95
C TYR A 315 12.47 -12.66 20.33
N ASN A 316 13.63 -12.53 21.04
CA ASN A 316 14.75 -11.70 20.65
C ASN A 316 14.48 -10.17 20.59
N CYS A 317 13.45 -9.68 21.29
CA CYS A 317 13.20 -8.24 21.54
C CYS A 317 13.94 -7.77 22.80
N LYS A 318 15.25 -8.03 22.92
CA LYS A 318 16.04 -7.90 24.15
C LYS A 318 16.15 -6.46 24.70
N LYS A 319 15.83 -5.46 23.93
CA LYS A 319 15.83 -4.05 24.35
C LYS A 319 14.45 -3.55 24.78
N LEU A 320 13.41 -4.35 24.51
CA LEU A 320 12.03 -3.95 24.79
C LEU A 320 11.80 -3.87 26.31
N LYS A 321 11.28 -2.75 26.73
CA LYS A 321 11.02 -2.44 28.14
C LYS A 321 9.73 -1.62 28.27
N GLY A 322 8.75 -2.18 28.97
CA GLY A 322 7.65 -1.48 29.60
C GLY A 322 7.91 -1.36 31.11
N GLU A 323 6.96 -1.72 31.95
CA GLU A 323 7.20 -1.95 33.39
C GLU A 323 8.11 -3.17 33.59
N GLU A 324 8.01 -4.16 32.70
CA GLU A 324 8.88 -5.33 32.65
C GLU A 324 9.87 -5.25 31.50
N VAL A 325 11.05 -5.85 31.67
CA VAL A 325 12.08 -5.97 30.64
C VAL A 325 11.94 -7.32 29.94
N CYS A 326 11.89 -7.29 28.60
CA CYS A 326 11.85 -8.51 27.79
C CYS A 326 13.22 -9.18 27.79
N THR A 327 13.32 -10.36 28.40
CA THR A 327 14.51 -11.21 28.40
C THR A 327 14.17 -12.58 27.85
N ASN A 328 15.16 -13.36 27.40
CA ASN A 328 14.91 -14.72 26.91
C ASN A 328 14.46 -15.70 27.99
N ASP A 329 14.66 -15.35 29.27
CA ASP A 329 14.25 -16.17 30.41
C ASP A 329 12.79 -15.93 30.81
N LYS A 330 12.14 -14.87 30.27
CA LYS A 330 10.73 -14.57 30.49
C LYS A 330 9.89 -15.10 29.32
N ALA A 331 8.58 -15.19 29.54
CA ALA A 331 7.65 -15.58 28.49
C ALA A 331 7.72 -14.59 27.32
N THR A 332 7.88 -15.13 26.12
CA THR A 332 7.95 -14.38 24.85
C THR A 332 6.64 -14.43 24.07
N ASP A 333 5.58 -14.86 24.71
CA ASP A 333 4.21 -14.91 24.17
C ASP A 333 3.34 -13.73 24.63
N LYS A 334 2.02 -13.86 24.55
CA LYS A 334 1.08 -12.80 24.94
C LYS A 334 1.04 -12.45 26.44
N THR A 335 1.68 -13.23 27.31
CA THR A 335 1.62 -13.06 28.78
C THR A 335 2.02 -11.66 29.20
N TYR A 336 3.02 -11.07 28.54
CA TYR A 336 3.50 -9.72 28.79
C TYR A 336 3.03 -8.68 27.75
N ALA A 337 2.09 -9.02 26.86
CA ALA A 337 1.52 -8.10 25.88
C ALA A 337 0.48 -7.19 26.53
N LYS A 338 0.88 -6.44 27.56
CA LYS A 338 0.05 -5.55 28.37
C LYS A 338 0.91 -4.41 28.90
N ILE A 339 0.27 -3.36 29.41
CA ILE A 339 0.92 -2.18 30.00
C ILE A 339 1.32 -2.49 31.44
N GLU A 340 0.34 -2.73 32.31
CA GLU A 340 0.58 -3.03 33.73
C GLU A 340 1.27 -4.40 33.88
N GLY A 341 2.47 -4.41 34.44
CA GLY A 341 3.29 -5.61 34.60
C GLY A 341 3.66 -6.28 33.28
N GLY A 342 3.79 -5.52 32.20
CA GLY A 342 4.09 -6.03 30.84
C GLY A 342 5.18 -5.28 30.11
N TYR A 343 5.33 -5.61 28.84
CA TYR A 343 6.36 -5.03 27.94
C TYR A 343 5.88 -3.74 27.24
N PHE A 344 4.62 -3.35 27.39
CA PHE A 344 4.08 -2.15 26.74
C PHE A 344 4.18 -0.94 27.64
N SER A 345 4.25 0.23 27.03
CA SER A 345 4.15 1.52 27.69
C SER A 345 2.83 2.19 27.32
N GLY A 346 2.24 2.97 28.24
CA GLY A 346 1.12 3.83 27.91
C GLY A 346 1.59 4.93 26.95
N GLY A 347 0.85 5.13 25.87
CA GLY A 347 1.32 6.00 24.78
C GLY A 347 0.33 7.07 24.32
N ILE A 348 -0.73 7.35 25.09
CA ILE A 348 -1.70 8.39 24.73
C ILE A 348 -1.17 9.74 25.22
N PRO A 349 -0.85 10.69 24.33
CA PRO A 349 -0.37 12.00 24.71
C PRO A 349 -1.49 12.82 25.37
N ARG A 350 -1.16 13.48 26.46
CA ARG A 350 -2.06 14.31 27.26
C ARG A 350 -1.37 15.58 27.72
N VAL A 351 -2.19 16.57 28.02
CA VAL A 351 -1.79 17.77 28.75
C VAL A 351 -2.58 17.82 30.03
N LYS A 352 -1.96 18.13 31.15
CA LYS A 352 -2.60 18.38 32.43
C LYS A 352 -2.33 19.81 32.88
N TYR A 353 -3.35 20.54 33.28
CA TYR A 353 -3.23 21.82 33.94
C TYR A 353 -3.40 21.64 35.43
N ALA A 354 -2.42 22.10 36.22
CA ALA A 354 -2.52 22.15 37.67
C ALA A 354 -1.62 23.29 38.20
N ASP A 355 -2.14 24.10 39.11
CA ASP A 355 -1.39 25.13 39.85
C ASP A 355 -0.51 26.03 38.97
N GLY A 356 -1.06 26.52 37.87
CA GLY A 356 -0.34 27.36 36.91
C GLY A 356 0.66 26.60 36.00
N THR A 357 0.70 25.28 36.06
CA THR A 357 1.59 24.45 35.25
C THR A 357 0.81 23.63 34.21
N LEU A 358 1.26 23.71 32.96
CA LEU A 358 0.87 22.74 31.92
C LEU A 358 1.93 21.63 31.84
N THR A 359 1.55 20.41 32.09
CA THR A 359 2.40 19.23 31.97
C THR A 359 2.01 18.38 30.77
N PHE A 360 2.93 18.20 29.83
CA PHE A 360 2.79 17.32 28.68
C PHE A 360 3.37 15.93 29.00
N PHE A 361 2.58 14.88 28.88
CA PHE A 361 2.98 13.53 29.30
C PHE A 361 2.31 12.45 28.43
N LEU A 362 2.77 11.20 28.59
CA LEU A 362 2.11 10.03 28.00
C LEU A 362 1.41 9.23 29.10
N THR A 363 0.23 8.69 28.76
CA THR A 363 -0.56 7.83 29.67
C THR A 363 -1.13 6.62 28.95
N SER A 364 -1.44 5.57 29.68
CA SER A 364 -2.21 4.42 29.21
C SER A 364 -3.72 4.62 29.33
N LYS A 365 -4.17 5.61 30.10
CA LYS A 365 -5.59 5.84 30.36
C LYS A 365 -6.26 6.50 29.16
N GLU A 366 -7.33 5.92 28.63
CA GLU A 366 -8.14 6.50 27.54
C GLU A 366 -9.03 7.63 28.03
N THR A 367 -9.57 7.53 29.25
CA THR A 367 -10.41 8.57 29.84
C THR A 367 -9.55 9.72 30.34
N LEU A 368 -10.01 10.94 30.08
CA LEU A 368 -9.39 12.14 30.63
C LEU A 368 -9.59 12.16 32.14
N GLY A 369 -8.52 12.45 32.88
CA GLY A 369 -8.60 12.79 34.29
C GLY A 369 -9.09 14.23 34.50
N GLU A 370 -9.20 14.64 35.75
CA GLU A 370 -9.53 16.02 36.10
C GLU A 370 -8.43 16.97 35.59
N ASN A 371 -8.83 18.01 34.86
CA ASN A 371 -7.95 18.98 34.21
C ASN A 371 -6.93 18.35 33.23
N GLU A 372 -7.24 17.19 32.67
CA GLU A 372 -6.49 16.56 31.61
C GLU A 372 -7.15 16.81 30.25
N TYR A 373 -6.35 17.04 29.22
CA TYR A 373 -6.77 17.37 27.87
C TYR A 373 -6.11 16.44 26.87
N GLY A 374 -6.83 16.10 25.80
CA GLY A 374 -6.27 15.37 24.68
C GLY A 374 -5.40 16.26 23.81
N ILE A 375 -4.34 15.72 23.24
CA ILE A 375 -3.59 16.39 22.18
C ILE A 375 -4.14 15.92 20.84
N TYR A 376 -4.81 16.81 20.14
CA TYR A 376 -5.40 16.52 18.83
C TYR A 376 -4.48 16.98 17.71
N GLY A 377 -4.36 16.18 16.65
CA GLY A 377 -3.63 16.53 15.43
C GLY A 377 -4.48 17.34 14.41
N GLY A 378 -5.61 17.93 14.85
CA GLY A 378 -6.54 18.65 13.98
C GLY A 378 -6.36 20.16 14.00
N TRP A 379 -7.04 20.86 13.06
CA TRP A 379 -7.14 22.31 13.04
C TRP A 379 -8.10 22.75 14.16
N GLY A 380 -7.64 23.61 15.05
CA GLY A 380 -8.45 24.20 16.10
C GLY A 380 -7.63 24.58 17.34
N THR A 381 -8.22 25.46 18.13
CA THR A 381 -7.65 25.90 19.41
C THR A 381 -7.68 24.73 20.41
N PRO A 382 -6.56 24.39 21.05
CA PRO A 382 -6.53 23.32 22.04
C PRO A 382 -7.47 23.59 23.23
N ASP A 383 -8.09 22.54 23.76
CA ASP A 383 -9.07 22.66 24.84
C ASP A 383 -8.52 23.29 26.13
N TRP A 384 -7.21 23.21 26.36
CA TRP A 384 -6.56 23.83 27.54
C TRP A 384 -6.28 25.32 27.40
N VAL A 385 -6.45 25.90 26.22
CA VAL A 385 -6.15 27.33 25.95
C VAL A 385 -6.93 28.28 26.86
N SER A 386 -8.11 27.88 27.32
CA SER A 386 -8.88 28.64 28.33
C SER A 386 -8.09 28.90 29.63
N ASN A 387 -7.09 28.07 29.94
CA ASN A 387 -6.22 28.22 31.12
C ASN A 387 -4.94 29.00 30.85
N ASN A 388 -4.62 29.29 29.60
CA ASN A 388 -3.31 29.82 29.21
C ASN A 388 -2.96 31.15 29.86
N ALA A 389 -3.94 32.03 30.14
CA ALA A 389 -3.69 33.28 30.91
C ALA A 389 -3.14 33.06 32.31
N ASN A 390 -3.37 31.89 32.89
CA ASN A 390 -2.95 31.55 34.24
C ASN A 390 -1.66 30.66 34.24
N VAL A 391 -1.17 30.30 33.07
CA VAL A 391 0.01 29.45 32.94
C VAL A 391 1.26 30.24 33.21
N THR A 392 2.02 29.79 34.19
CA THR A 392 3.33 30.36 34.55
C THR A 392 4.49 29.43 34.20
N LYS A 393 4.18 28.11 34.02
CA LYS A 393 5.19 27.09 33.78
C LYS A 393 4.66 26.05 32.76
N VAL A 394 5.54 25.57 31.92
CA VAL A 394 5.30 24.41 31.03
C VAL A 394 6.33 23.35 31.31
N VAL A 395 5.94 22.11 31.42
CA VAL A 395 6.80 20.94 31.63
C VAL A 395 6.53 19.89 30.56
N PHE A 396 7.55 19.42 29.87
CA PHE A 396 7.47 18.21 29.03
C PHE A 396 8.12 17.07 29.82
N ASP A 397 7.32 16.05 30.12
CA ASP A 397 7.83 14.80 30.67
C ASP A 397 8.80 14.13 29.67
N PRO A 398 9.91 13.51 30.09
CA PRO A 398 10.85 12.84 29.20
C PRO A 398 10.22 11.82 28.26
N ALA A 399 9.17 11.13 28.70
CA ALA A 399 8.43 10.19 27.86
C ALA A 399 7.72 10.87 26.69
N PHE A 400 7.42 12.18 26.82
CA PHE A 400 6.73 12.95 25.78
C PHE A 400 7.53 13.08 24.48
N ALA A 401 8.85 12.88 24.49
CA ALA A 401 9.69 12.80 23.28
C ALA A 401 9.15 11.79 22.24
N ASN A 402 8.33 10.85 22.68
CA ASN A 402 7.73 9.83 21.84
C ASN A 402 6.31 10.21 21.34
N ALA A 403 5.73 11.32 21.79
CA ALA A 403 4.39 11.76 21.38
C ALA A 403 4.28 12.13 19.89
N ARG A 404 5.33 12.74 19.32
CA ARG A 404 5.42 13.18 17.92
C ARG A 404 4.13 13.87 17.43
N PRO A 405 3.74 15.00 18.01
CA PRO A 405 2.56 15.72 17.57
C PRO A 405 2.71 16.14 16.12
N THR A 406 1.60 16.14 15.37
CA THR A 406 1.58 16.61 13.99
C THR A 406 1.25 18.08 13.88
N ASN A 407 0.68 18.66 14.95
CA ASN A 407 0.29 20.05 15.04
C ASN A 407 0.59 20.58 16.44
N CYS A 408 1.27 21.72 16.52
CA CYS A 408 1.51 22.45 17.76
C CYS A 408 0.87 23.85 17.70
N ASN A 409 -0.06 24.09 16.76
CA ASN A 409 -0.70 25.37 16.60
C ASN A 409 -1.40 25.80 17.90
N GLU A 410 -1.24 27.06 18.27
CA GLU A 410 -1.89 27.69 19.42
C GLU A 410 -1.64 27.04 20.79
N TRP A 411 -0.71 26.08 20.92
CA TRP A 411 -0.49 25.38 22.19
C TRP A 411 -0.22 26.31 23.37
N PHE A 412 0.46 27.43 23.10
CA PHE A 412 0.83 28.43 24.11
C PHE A 412 0.21 29.79 23.84
N GLN A 413 -0.80 29.87 22.93
CA GLN A 413 -1.49 31.09 22.65
C GLN A 413 -2.11 31.66 23.94
N GLY A 414 -1.83 32.93 24.24
CA GLY A 414 -2.37 33.59 25.42
C GLY A 414 -1.66 33.26 26.75
N CYS A 415 -0.56 32.51 26.74
CA CYS A 415 0.29 32.26 27.96
C CYS A 415 1.08 33.50 28.32
N VAL A 416 0.41 34.63 28.61
CA VAL A 416 1.05 35.94 28.87
C VAL A 416 1.89 35.98 30.16
N ASN A 417 1.65 35.03 31.06
CA ASN A 417 2.37 34.94 32.36
C ASN A 417 3.42 33.81 32.38
N LEU A 418 3.69 33.17 31.24
CA LEU A 418 4.67 32.07 31.15
C LEU A 418 6.09 32.58 31.44
N THR A 419 6.71 32.01 32.46
CA THR A 419 8.05 32.35 32.92
C THR A 419 9.08 31.25 32.68
N SER A 420 8.65 29.99 32.53
CA SER A 420 9.59 28.88 32.32
C SER A 420 8.98 27.76 31.48
N ILE A 421 9.86 27.15 30.70
CA ILE A 421 9.57 25.90 29.99
C ILE A 421 10.67 24.90 30.31
N GLU A 422 10.30 23.78 30.91
CA GLU A 422 11.21 22.68 31.27
C GLU A 422 10.99 21.48 30.34
N GLY A 423 12.07 20.79 29.97
CA GLY A 423 12.02 19.60 29.15
C GLY A 423 11.61 19.87 27.71
N ILE A 424 11.79 21.08 27.18
CA ILE A 424 11.41 21.42 25.80
C ILE A 424 12.11 20.50 24.76
N GLU A 425 13.29 19.99 25.11
CA GLU A 425 14.02 18.99 24.32
C GLU A 425 13.24 17.69 24.14
N TYR A 426 12.22 17.42 24.93
CA TYR A 426 11.32 16.28 24.83
C TYR A 426 10.14 16.55 23.92
N LEU A 427 9.95 17.77 23.42
CA LEU A 427 8.98 18.07 22.36
C LEU A 427 9.54 17.65 21.00
N ASN A 428 9.15 16.48 20.52
CA ASN A 428 9.57 15.99 19.21
C ASN A 428 8.73 16.61 18.09
N THR A 429 9.31 17.58 17.38
CA THR A 429 8.65 18.32 16.30
C THR A 429 8.86 17.70 14.93
N SER A 430 9.42 16.50 14.83
CA SER A 430 9.77 15.86 13.55
C SER A 430 8.56 15.59 12.62
N GLN A 431 7.35 15.57 13.18
CA GLN A 431 6.09 15.37 12.45
C GLN A 431 5.20 16.63 12.44
N VAL A 432 5.68 17.72 13.03
CA VAL A 432 4.88 18.96 13.11
C VAL A 432 4.85 19.66 11.76
N THR A 433 3.66 19.88 11.24
CA THR A 433 3.43 20.60 9.98
C THR A 433 2.90 22.02 10.18
N ASP A 434 2.43 22.34 11.39
CA ASP A 434 1.88 23.65 11.73
C ASP A 434 2.29 24.10 13.13
N MET A 435 2.88 25.30 13.21
CA MET A 435 3.35 25.97 14.43
C MET A 435 2.85 27.42 14.52
N HIS A 436 1.75 27.79 13.87
CA HIS A 436 1.24 29.16 13.91
C HIS A 436 0.90 29.60 15.33
N ASN A 437 0.98 30.91 15.58
CA ASN A 437 0.60 31.56 16.83
C ASN A 437 1.33 31.04 18.09
N GLN A 438 2.59 30.63 17.97
CA GLN A 438 3.42 30.41 19.14
C GLN A 438 3.92 31.75 19.71
N PRO A 439 3.95 31.95 21.02
CA PRO A 439 4.61 33.11 21.61
C PRO A 439 6.11 33.10 21.29
N SER A 440 6.70 34.26 21.07
CA SER A 440 8.16 34.37 21.04
C SER A 440 8.73 33.85 22.36
N PRO A 441 9.84 33.07 22.37
CA PRO A 441 10.45 32.64 23.61
C PRO A 441 10.80 33.85 24.46
N PRO A 442 10.67 33.78 25.81
CA PRO A 442 11.14 34.84 26.68
C PRO A 442 12.64 35.08 26.45
N ALA A 443 13.04 36.34 26.39
CA ALA A 443 14.40 36.79 26.12
C ALA A 443 15.38 36.32 27.17
#